data_36a7b7fd9b8724eab4e83bab6a5b10ee
#
_entry.id   36a7b7fd9b8724eab4e83bab6a5b10ee
#
_cell.length_a   1.000
_cell.length_b   1.000
_cell.length_c   1.000
_cell.angle_alpha   90.00
_cell.angle_beta   90.00
_cell.angle_gamma   90.00
#
_symmetry.space_group_name_H-M   'P 1'
#
loop_
_entity.id
_entity.type
_entity.pdbx_description
1 polymer ?
#
loop_
_entity_poly.entity_id
_entity_poly.type
_entity_poly.pdbx_seq_one_letter_code
_entity_poly.pdbx_strand_id
1 'polypeptide(L)'
;ETATSFYNERQKATLSMQKVLETNDLFEIGNNGEIKNVVFGLYAAEELVSTSGTSIPADGLIEVITFDENGLATVKTDLPIGSYYVKEIATDEHYILNSDKYEFAFEYEGQEIVAVTLSVNGGKPIENDLIYGSVEGMKTTEHGDSLAGAVIGLFKKDETNFTKDTALMTTTSAEDGSFSFANIPYGEWVVREIEQPIGFVLNETVFDVVIKENAQIVKIEIVNEFIMGDITLTKVDADYPENKLSGANFEVYKDNNADGVIDEGDELIGTLTETDGVYEMLDLYY
;
A
#
# COMPACT_ATOMS: atom_id res chain seq x y z
N GLU A 1 2.54 81.21 -0.89
CA GLU A 1 2.12 80.01 -0.12
C GLU A 1 2.92 78.83 -0.61
N THR A 2 3.77 78.26 0.23
CA THR A 2 4.48 76.99 -0.03
C THR A 2 3.60 75.89 0.45
N ALA A 3 3.00 75.09 -0.47
CA ALA A 3 2.29 73.89 -0.15
C ALA A 3 3.31 72.81 0.23
N THR A 4 3.20 72.23 1.44
CA THR A 4 4.00 71.12 1.90
C THR A 4 3.09 69.87 1.89
N SER A 5 3.49 68.80 1.17
CA SER A 5 2.79 67.51 1.15
C SER A 5 3.46 66.60 2.12
N PHE A 6 2.66 65.90 2.93
CA PHE A 6 3.07 64.79 3.80
C PHE A 6 2.56 63.49 3.22
N TYR A 7 3.43 62.50 3.19
CA TYR A 7 3.09 61.15 2.70
C TYR A 7 3.20 60.18 3.87
N ASN A 8 2.15 59.41 4.10
CA ASN A 8 2.16 58.31 5.05
C ASN A 8 2.18 57.01 4.26
N GLU A 9 3.11 56.13 4.59
CA GLU A 9 3.13 54.79 4.05
C GLU A 9 2.30 53.87 4.96
N ARG A 10 1.54 52.95 4.34
CA ARG A 10 0.80 51.96 5.05
C ARG A 10 1.74 50.87 5.53
N GLN A 11 1.52 50.36 6.76
CA GLN A 11 2.19 49.16 7.25
C GLN A 11 1.86 47.99 6.33
N LYS A 12 2.85 47.18 5.97
CA LYS A 12 2.73 46.01 5.09
C LYS A 12 2.90 44.72 5.86
N ALA A 13 2.28 43.67 5.37
CA ALA A 13 2.47 42.32 5.90
C ALA A 13 3.25 41.46 4.91
N THR A 14 4.10 40.58 5.44
CA THR A 14 4.71 39.47 4.71
C THR A 14 4.27 38.19 5.36
N LEU A 15 3.64 37.31 4.60
CA LEU A 15 3.23 35.98 5.06
C LEU A 15 4.03 34.92 4.33
N SER A 16 4.73 34.08 5.09
CA SER A 16 5.37 32.88 4.59
C SER A 16 4.80 31.66 5.30
N MET A 17 4.76 30.53 4.59
CA MET A 17 4.28 29.26 5.14
C MET A 17 5.11 28.12 4.59
N GLN A 18 5.18 27.04 5.35
CA GLN A 18 5.89 25.82 4.98
C GLN A 18 4.92 24.66 4.97
N LYS A 19 5.02 23.86 3.93
CA LYS A 19 4.31 22.59 3.73
C LYS A 19 5.30 21.44 3.76
N VAL A 20 4.92 20.34 4.42
CA VAL A 20 5.67 19.10 4.46
C VAL A 20 4.73 17.95 4.08
N LEU A 21 5.21 17.04 3.27
CA LEU A 21 4.53 15.82 2.90
C LEU A 21 5.23 14.63 3.58
N GLU A 22 4.44 13.68 4.11
CA GLU A 22 4.97 12.40 4.55
C GLU A 22 5.68 11.69 3.41
N THR A 23 6.77 10.97 3.67
CA THR A 23 7.52 10.22 2.66
C THR A 23 7.52 8.74 2.98
N ASN A 24 7.56 7.91 1.94
CA ASN A 24 7.72 6.47 2.09
C ASN A 24 8.78 5.96 1.10
N ASP A 25 9.99 5.75 1.60
CA ASP A 25 11.15 5.38 0.78
C ASP A 25 11.01 3.97 0.17
N LEU A 26 10.34 3.03 0.87
CA LEU A 26 10.12 1.67 0.39
C LEU A 26 9.28 1.65 -0.90
N PHE A 27 8.29 2.52 -0.96
CA PHE A 27 7.38 2.66 -2.11
C PHE A 27 7.75 3.81 -3.04
N GLU A 28 8.84 4.54 -2.73
CA GLU A 28 9.36 5.67 -3.52
C GLU A 28 8.34 6.82 -3.69
N ILE A 29 7.60 7.18 -2.62
CA ILE A 29 6.58 8.24 -2.61
C ILE A 29 7.04 9.41 -1.73
N GLY A 30 6.72 10.64 -2.14
CA GLY A 30 6.94 11.89 -1.42
C GLY A 30 8.21 12.64 -1.82
N ASN A 31 9.03 12.08 -2.72
CA ASN A 31 10.28 12.68 -3.19
C ASN A 31 10.30 12.95 -4.72
N ASN A 32 9.14 12.83 -5.41
CA ASN A 32 9.05 12.94 -6.87
C ASN A 32 8.41 14.27 -7.33
N GLY A 33 8.33 15.25 -6.44
CA GLY A 33 7.78 16.58 -6.73
C GLY A 33 6.29 16.72 -6.45
N GLU A 34 5.70 15.82 -5.68
CA GLU A 34 4.29 15.79 -5.26
C GLU A 34 3.87 17.10 -4.59
N ILE A 35 4.82 17.80 -3.92
CA ILE A 35 4.61 19.10 -3.28
C ILE A 35 4.07 20.17 -4.25
N LYS A 36 4.34 20.05 -5.55
CA LYS A 36 3.88 20.99 -6.58
C LYS A 36 2.38 20.88 -6.86
N ASN A 37 1.75 19.76 -6.45
CA ASN A 37 0.32 19.51 -6.58
C ASN A 37 -0.47 20.02 -5.37
N VAL A 38 0.23 20.50 -4.33
CA VAL A 38 -0.40 21.09 -3.14
C VAL A 38 -0.76 22.55 -3.40
N VAL A 39 -2.01 22.89 -3.16
CA VAL A 39 -2.56 24.23 -3.37
C VAL A 39 -3.35 24.66 -2.14
N PHE A 40 -3.06 25.88 -1.66
CA PHE A 40 -3.81 26.54 -0.61
C PHE A 40 -4.56 27.76 -1.14
N GLY A 41 -5.67 28.08 -0.50
CA GLY A 41 -6.34 29.36 -0.65
C GLY A 41 -6.10 30.23 0.58
N LEU A 42 -5.83 31.52 0.37
CA LEU A 42 -5.87 32.56 1.39
C LEU A 42 -7.24 33.22 1.34
N TYR A 43 -7.89 33.32 2.46
CA TYR A 43 -9.26 33.82 2.61
C TYR A 43 -9.35 34.91 3.65
N ALA A 44 -10.30 35.85 3.46
CA ALA A 44 -10.73 36.76 4.50
C ALA A 44 -11.55 35.99 5.56
N ALA A 45 -11.22 36.10 6.84
CA ALA A 45 -12.01 35.51 7.91
C ALA A 45 -13.25 36.37 8.27
N GLU A 46 -13.23 37.67 7.91
CA GLU A 46 -14.26 38.63 8.11
C GLU A 46 -14.40 39.54 6.85
N GLU A 47 -15.43 40.39 6.80
CA GLU A 47 -15.51 41.39 5.72
C GLU A 47 -14.34 42.40 5.85
N LEU A 48 -13.53 42.51 4.81
CA LEU A 48 -12.40 43.41 4.73
C LEU A 48 -12.73 44.56 3.76
N VAL A 49 -12.45 45.79 4.18
CA VAL A 49 -12.60 46.98 3.30
C VAL A 49 -11.23 47.57 3.02
N SER A 50 -10.84 47.60 1.75
CA SER A 50 -9.58 48.23 1.31
C SER A 50 -9.68 49.74 1.44
N THR A 51 -8.52 50.42 1.46
CA THR A 51 -8.45 51.87 1.46
C THR A 51 -9.05 52.53 0.21
N SER A 52 -9.20 51.77 -0.89
CA SER A 52 -9.88 52.19 -2.12
C SER A 52 -11.41 52.01 -2.06
N GLY A 53 -11.95 51.48 -0.96
CA GLY A 53 -13.38 51.20 -0.80
C GLY A 53 -13.86 49.87 -1.42
N THR A 54 -12.93 49.02 -1.92
CA THR A 54 -13.27 47.67 -2.39
C THR A 54 -13.47 46.78 -1.18
N SER A 55 -14.62 46.07 -1.11
CA SER A 55 -14.91 45.09 -0.06
C SER A 55 -14.59 43.71 -0.51
N ILE A 56 -13.97 42.93 0.39
CA ILE A 56 -13.78 41.46 0.27
C ILE A 56 -14.71 40.86 1.33
N PRO A 57 -15.71 40.06 0.95
CA PRO A 57 -16.61 39.45 1.92
C PRO A 57 -15.90 38.43 2.80
N ALA A 58 -16.47 38.10 3.96
CA ALA A 58 -16.03 36.96 4.73
C ALA A 58 -16.05 35.67 3.88
N ASP A 59 -15.07 34.79 4.08
CA ASP A 59 -14.77 33.61 3.28
C ASP A 59 -14.43 33.89 1.79
N GLY A 60 -14.18 35.16 1.44
CA GLY A 60 -13.71 35.55 0.11
C GLY A 60 -12.28 35.11 -0.15
N LEU A 61 -12.04 34.41 -1.28
CA LEU A 61 -10.70 34.01 -1.72
C LEU A 61 -9.90 35.26 -2.15
N ILE A 62 -8.71 35.43 -1.59
CA ILE A 62 -7.80 36.54 -1.85
C ILE A 62 -6.68 36.10 -2.80
N GLU A 63 -6.02 34.98 -2.51
CA GLU A 63 -4.88 34.49 -3.29
C GLU A 63 -4.87 32.97 -3.29
N VAL A 64 -4.42 32.37 -4.40
CA VAL A 64 -4.10 30.95 -4.51
C VAL A 64 -2.60 30.79 -4.27
N ILE A 65 -2.23 29.95 -3.32
CA ILE A 65 -0.86 29.74 -2.86
C ILE A 65 -0.36 28.39 -3.35
N THR A 66 0.80 28.38 -3.98
CA THR A 66 1.55 27.17 -4.38
C THR A 66 2.92 27.18 -3.74
N PHE A 67 3.56 26.01 -3.67
CA PHE A 67 4.83 25.81 -2.98
C PHE A 67 5.99 25.59 -3.95
N ASP A 68 7.18 25.98 -3.54
CA ASP A 68 8.43 25.60 -4.22
C ASP A 68 8.82 24.15 -3.88
N GLU A 69 9.95 23.69 -4.42
CA GLU A 69 10.46 22.32 -4.21
C GLU A 69 10.84 22.03 -2.74
N ASN A 70 11.03 23.05 -1.93
CA ASN A 70 11.34 22.94 -0.50
C ASN A 70 10.08 23.04 0.37
N GLY A 71 8.90 23.11 -0.24
CA GLY A 71 7.64 23.30 0.47
C GLY A 71 7.45 24.72 1.02
N LEU A 72 8.15 25.71 0.48
CA LEU A 72 8.02 27.11 0.93
C LEU A 72 7.10 27.89 0.00
N ALA A 73 6.24 28.71 0.59
CA ALA A 73 5.42 29.68 -0.11
C ALA A 73 5.45 31.03 0.56
N THR A 74 5.34 32.08 -0.26
CA THR A 74 5.23 33.48 0.20
C THR A 74 4.03 34.12 -0.48
N VAL A 75 3.13 34.71 0.32
CA VAL A 75 1.98 35.47 -0.15
C VAL A 75 2.47 36.78 -0.76
N LYS A 76 1.98 37.10 -1.96
CA LYS A 76 2.38 38.28 -2.74
C LYS A 76 1.39 39.43 -2.61
N THR A 77 0.16 39.13 -2.25
CA THR A 77 -0.91 40.13 -2.12
C THR A 77 -0.64 41.05 -0.91
N ASP A 78 -0.75 42.35 -1.12
CA ASP A 78 -0.68 43.34 -0.06
C ASP A 78 -1.97 43.34 0.76
N LEU A 79 -1.89 42.80 1.97
CA LEU A 79 -3.05 42.56 2.84
C LEU A 79 -3.43 43.83 3.60
N PRO A 80 -4.73 44.19 3.71
CA PRO A 80 -5.20 45.16 4.68
C PRO A 80 -5.12 44.57 6.12
N ILE A 81 -5.18 45.45 7.13
CA ILE A 81 -5.35 45.02 8.52
C ILE A 81 -6.69 44.28 8.65
N GLY A 82 -6.66 43.12 9.33
CA GLY A 82 -7.83 42.27 9.53
C GLY A 82 -7.50 40.81 9.82
N SER A 83 -8.53 39.96 9.84
CA SER A 83 -8.44 38.55 10.16
C SER A 83 -8.51 37.70 8.89
N TYR A 84 -7.69 36.65 8.85
CA TYR A 84 -7.48 35.79 7.69
C TYR A 84 -7.42 34.31 8.09
N TYR A 85 -7.55 33.43 7.10
CA TYR A 85 -7.14 32.04 7.23
C TYR A 85 -6.62 31.49 5.90
N VAL A 86 -5.75 30.49 6.00
CA VAL A 86 -5.40 29.66 4.85
C VAL A 86 -6.02 28.28 5.02
N LYS A 87 -6.39 27.67 3.90
CA LYS A 87 -6.95 26.32 3.83
C LYS A 87 -6.43 25.61 2.61
N GLU A 88 -6.11 24.31 2.75
CA GLU A 88 -5.77 23.49 1.60
C GLU A 88 -7.00 23.26 0.71
N ILE A 89 -6.84 23.45 -0.60
CA ILE A 89 -7.92 23.28 -1.58
C ILE A 89 -7.63 22.14 -2.57
N ALA A 90 -6.36 21.74 -2.68
CA ALA A 90 -5.94 20.55 -3.43
C ALA A 90 -4.64 20.00 -2.85
N THR A 91 -4.47 18.70 -2.93
CA THR A 91 -3.23 18.00 -2.64
C THR A 91 -2.92 16.98 -3.74
N ASP A 92 -1.75 16.36 -3.70
CA ASP A 92 -1.42 15.24 -4.56
C ASP A 92 -2.27 14.00 -4.21
N GLU A 93 -2.56 13.15 -5.17
CA GLU A 93 -3.48 12.01 -5.04
C GLU A 93 -3.03 10.95 -4.01
N HIS A 94 -1.75 10.92 -3.66
CA HIS A 94 -1.20 10.01 -2.66
C HIS A 94 -1.51 10.43 -1.21
N TYR A 95 -2.02 11.64 -1.00
CA TYR A 95 -2.16 12.25 0.33
C TYR A 95 -3.59 12.54 0.72
N ILE A 96 -3.81 12.50 2.03
CA ILE A 96 -5.06 12.94 2.66
C ILE A 96 -5.11 14.47 2.60
N LEU A 97 -6.18 15.03 2.01
CA LEU A 97 -6.40 16.48 1.99
C LEU A 97 -6.57 17.01 3.41
N ASN A 98 -5.76 17.98 3.80
CA ASN A 98 -5.88 18.66 5.09
C ASN A 98 -7.04 19.68 5.06
N SER A 99 -8.12 19.41 5.78
CA SER A 99 -9.32 20.24 5.78
C SER A 99 -9.30 21.40 6.77
N ASP A 100 -8.23 21.52 7.57
CA ASP A 100 -8.13 22.51 8.64
C ASP A 100 -8.03 23.95 8.09
N LYS A 101 -8.59 24.88 8.85
CA LYS A 101 -8.40 26.33 8.65
C LYS A 101 -7.31 26.81 9.59
N TYR A 102 -6.29 27.45 9.05
CA TYR A 102 -5.19 28.03 9.82
C TYR A 102 -5.39 29.55 9.89
N GLU A 103 -5.94 30.01 10.99
CA GLU A 103 -6.29 31.41 11.21
C GLU A 103 -5.08 32.24 11.64
N PHE A 104 -5.04 33.50 11.23
CA PHE A 104 -4.07 34.49 11.64
C PHE A 104 -4.65 35.89 11.48
N ALA A 105 -4.06 36.89 12.12
CA ALA A 105 -4.46 38.28 12.01
C ALA A 105 -3.27 39.18 11.61
N PHE A 106 -3.55 40.20 10.81
CA PHE A 106 -2.66 41.32 10.59
C PHE A 106 -3.18 42.48 11.42
N GLU A 107 -2.45 42.82 12.47
CA GLU A 107 -2.76 43.93 13.38
C GLU A 107 -1.74 45.03 13.23
N TYR A 108 -2.15 46.27 13.62
CA TYR A 108 -1.25 47.40 13.60
C TYR A 108 -0.23 47.34 14.76
N GLU A 109 1.06 47.31 14.45
CA GLU A 109 2.14 47.15 15.43
C GLU A 109 2.86 48.47 15.81
N GLY A 110 2.33 49.63 15.40
CA GLY A 110 2.90 50.94 15.74
C GLY A 110 3.56 51.62 14.56
N GLN A 111 3.85 52.92 14.72
CA GLN A 111 4.32 53.82 13.64
C GLN A 111 5.74 53.52 13.15
N GLU A 112 6.55 52.93 13.98
CA GLU A 112 7.96 52.63 13.68
C GLU A 112 8.14 51.30 12.92
N ILE A 113 7.09 50.50 12.81
CA ILE A 113 7.13 49.21 12.13
C ILE A 113 6.57 49.37 10.71
N VAL A 114 7.43 49.22 9.70
CA VAL A 114 7.07 49.35 8.29
C VAL A 114 6.46 48.07 7.74
N ALA A 115 6.95 46.93 8.19
CA ALA A 115 6.49 45.59 7.76
C ALA A 115 6.37 44.66 8.93
N VAL A 116 5.28 43.87 8.94
CA VAL A 116 4.99 42.83 9.92
C VAL A 116 5.19 41.48 9.26
N THR A 117 5.88 40.56 9.94
CA THR A 117 5.97 39.15 9.50
C THR A 117 4.87 38.36 10.16
N LEU A 118 3.94 37.87 9.34
CA LEU A 118 2.85 37.02 9.75
C LEU A 118 3.26 35.55 9.68
N SER A 119 2.78 34.75 10.61
CA SER A 119 3.00 33.29 10.61
C SER A 119 1.69 32.54 10.63
N VAL A 120 1.63 31.44 9.87
CA VAL A 120 0.55 30.46 9.89
C VAL A 120 0.96 29.28 10.76
N ASN A 121 0.01 28.63 11.39
CA ASN A 121 0.24 27.44 12.23
C ASN A 121 1.29 27.66 13.35
N GLY A 122 1.37 28.90 13.88
CA GLY A 122 2.39 29.27 14.85
C GLY A 122 3.83 29.15 14.33
N GLY A 123 4.03 29.27 13.02
CA GLY A 123 5.34 29.14 12.35
C GLY A 123 5.80 27.69 12.13
N LYS A 124 4.97 26.70 12.44
CA LYS A 124 5.26 25.29 12.17
C LYS A 124 4.83 24.89 10.75
N PRO A 125 5.48 23.90 10.14
CA PRO A 125 5.01 23.33 8.89
C PRO A 125 3.57 22.80 9.00
N ILE A 126 2.85 22.87 7.88
CA ILE A 126 1.57 22.16 7.71
C ILE A 126 1.87 20.83 7.04
N GLU A 127 1.41 19.74 7.63
CA GLU A 127 1.73 18.39 7.20
C GLU A 127 0.55 17.73 6.46
N ASN A 128 0.82 16.84 5.49
CA ASN A 128 -0.13 15.89 4.97
C ASN A 128 0.40 14.48 5.12
N ASP A 129 -0.47 13.60 5.59
CA ASP A 129 -0.22 12.17 5.71
C ASP A 129 -0.55 11.45 4.40
N LEU A 130 0.17 10.36 4.12
CA LEU A 130 -0.12 9.47 3.00
C LEU A 130 -1.45 8.72 3.20
N ILE A 131 -2.10 8.40 2.09
CA ILE A 131 -3.20 7.45 2.06
C ILE A 131 -2.62 6.05 2.16
N TYR A 132 -3.08 5.25 3.13
CA TYR A 132 -2.68 3.87 3.31
C TYR A 132 -3.87 2.93 3.30
N GLY A 133 -3.66 1.75 2.76
CA GLY A 133 -4.57 0.61 2.83
C GLY A 133 -3.85 -0.64 3.32
N SER A 134 -4.53 -1.78 3.22
CA SER A 134 -4.03 -3.10 3.61
C SER A 134 -4.54 -4.20 2.69
N VAL A 135 -3.85 -5.34 2.71
CA VAL A 135 -4.34 -6.61 2.19
C VAL A 135 -4.62 -7.53 3.37
N GLU A 136 -5.79 -8.15 3.37
CA GLU A 136 -6.14 -9.30 4.20
C GLU A 136 -6.36 -10.50 3.27
N GLY A 137 -5.65 -11.60 3.51
CA GLY A 137 -5.72 -12.76 2.65
C GLY A 137 -5.96 -14.07 3.40
N MET A 138 -6.46 -15.05 2.65
CA MET A 138 -6.61 -16.43 3.07
C MET A 138 -5.85 -17.35 2.12
N LYS A 139 -5.08 -18.25 2.68
CA LYS A 139 -4.37 -19.31 1.99
C LYS A 139 -5.06 -20.64 2.27
N THR A 140 -5.50 -21.31 1.21
CA THR A 140 -6.27 -22.56 1.34
C THR A 140 -5.74 -23.62 0.39
N THR A 141 -6.10 -24.88 0.66
CA THR A 141 -5.98 -25.98 -0.28
C THR A 141 -7.16 -25.96 -1.26
N GLU A 142 -7.08 -26.72 -2.35
CA GLU A 142 -8.20 -26.91 -3.30
C GLU A 142 -9.45 -27.54 -2.64
N HIS A 143 -9.31 -28.13 -1.46
CA HIS A 143 -10.43 -28.68 -0.68
C HIS A 143 -11.01 -27.65 0.31
N GLY A 144 -10.43 -26.44 0.39
CA GLY A 144 -10.89 -25.36 1.27
C GLY A 144 -10.32 -25.40 2.67
N ASP A 145 -9.37 -26.30 2.96
CA ASP A 145 -8.68 -26.35 4.23
C ASP A 145 -7.65 -25.22 4.33
N SER A 146 -7.44 -24.69 5.53
CA SER A 146 -6.43 -23.66 5.79
C SER A 146 -5.02 -24.19 5.51
N LEU A 147 -4.19 -23.39 4.84
CA LEU A 147 -2.84 -23.78 4.46
C LEU A 147 -1.79 -22.82 5.02
N ALA A 148 -1.01 -23.32 5.98
CA ALA A 148 0.10 -22.61 6.61
C ALA A 148 1.40 -22.72 5.81
N GLY A 149 2.31 -21.76 6.03
CA GLY A 149 3.71 -21.85 5.59
C GLY A 149 3.98 -21.39 4.15
N ALA A 150 2.97 -20.93 3.42
CA ALA A 150 3.16 -20.30 2.12
C ALA A 150 3.81 -18.92 2.30
N VAL A 151 4.85 -18.62 1.54
CA VAL A 151 5.46 -17.29 1.51
C VAL A 151 4.84 -16.47 0.39
N ILE A 152 4.31 -15.30 0.74
CA ILE A 152 3.58 -14.41 -0.16
C ILE A 152 4.31 -13.06 -0.21
N GLY A 153 4.44 -12.48 -1.40
CA GLY A 153 5.08 -11.19 -1.63
C GLY A 153 4.11 -10.13 -2.14
N LEU A 154 4.36 -8.88 -1.74
CA LEU A 154 3.79 -7.67 -2.32
C LEU A 154 4.85 -7.04 -3.23
N PHE A 155 4.46 -6.65 -4.44
CA PHE A 155 5.38 -6.18 -5.48
C PHE A 155 4.86 -4.91 -6.15
N LYS A 156 5.76 -4.20 -6.87
CA LYS A 156 5.37 -3.17 -7.83
C LYS A 156 4.49 -3.76 -8.93
N LYS A 157 3.58 -2.96 -9.47
CA LYS A 157 2.61 -3.40 -10.51
C LYS A 157 3.26 -3.97 -11.76
N ASP A 158 4.42 -3.45 -12.13
CA ASP A 158 5.17 -3.83 -13.33
C ASP A 158 6.26 -4.89 -13.08
N GLU A 159 6.32 -5.48 -11.86
CA GLU A 159 7.27 -6.54 -11.55
C GLU A 159 6.97 -7.81 -12.36
N THR A 160 8.01 -8.44 -12.86
CA THR A 160 7.95 -9.67 -13.67
C THR A 160 8.75 -10.83 -13.08
N ASN A 161 9.62 -10.54 -12.09
CA ASN A 161 10.47 -11.51 -11.42
C ASN A 161 10.10 -11.61 -9.93
N PHE A 162 9.20 -12.51 -9.58
CA PHE A 162 8.59 -12.61 -8.26
C PHE A 162 9.44 -13.46 -7.31
N THR A 163 10.35 -12.83 -6.59
CA THR A 163 11.24 -13.44 -5.60
C THR A 163 11.21 -12.66 -4.29
N LYS A 164 11.79 -13.22 -3.22
CA LYS A 164 11.95 -12.50 -1.95
C LYS A 164 12.77 -11.22 -2.09
N ASP A 165 13.75 -11.21 -3.00
CA ASP A 165 14.66 -10.08 -3.20
C ASP A 165 14.00 -8.92 -3.98
N THR A 166 13.00 -9.21 -4.80
CA THR A 166 12.24 -8.20 -5.58
C THR A 166 10.96 -7.76 -4.89
N ALA A 167 10.52 -8.48 -3.86
CA ALA A 167 9.34 -8.13 -3.08
C ALA A 167 9.57 -6.86 -2.26
N LEU A 168 8.62 -5.93 -2.28
CA LEU A 168 8.57 -4.77 -1.37
C LEU A 168 8.33 -5.23 0.06
N MET A 169 7.45 -6.21 0.24
CA MET A 169 7.11 -6.82 1.52
C MET A 169 6.87 -8.32 1.33
N THR A 170 7.15 -9.11 2.37
CA THR A 170 6.82 -10.54 2.41
C THR A 170 6.09 -10.88 3.68
N THR A 171 5.22 -11.89 3.60
CA THR A 171 4.53 -12.48 4.75
C THR A 171 4.43 -14.00 4.57
N THR A 172 4.12 -14.71 5.64
CA THR A 172 3.91 -16.17 5.60
C THR A 172 2.51 -16.47 6.12
N SER A 173 1.77 -17.37 5.45
CA SER A 173 0.44 -17.78 5.91
C SER A 173 0.53 -18.48 7.27
N ALA A 174 -0.36 -18.10 8.19
CA ALA A 174 -0.47 -18.65 9.53
C ALA A 174 -1.17 -20.01 9.54
N GLU A 175 -1.27 -20.67 10.72
CA GLU A 175 -1.92 -21.97 10.86
C GLU A 175 -3.40 -21.97 10.43
N ASP A 176 -4.08 -20.85 10.59
CA ASP A 176 -5.45 -20.65 10.12
C ASP A 176 -5.56 -20.23 8.65
N GLY A 177 -4.44 -20.18 7.92
CA GLY A 177 -4.34 -19.77 6.54
C GLY A 177 -4.31 -18.26 6.35
N SER A 178 -4.47 -17.45 7.39
CA SER A 178 -4.49 -16.00 7.26
C SER A 178 -3.11 -15.42 6.91
N PHE A 179 -3.11 -14.35 6.10
CA PHE A 179 -1.93 -13.52 5.85
C PHE A 179 -2.35 -12.06 5.64
N SER A 180 -1.42 -11.13 5.84
CA SER A 180 -1.73 -9.72 5.65
C SER A 180 -0.50 -8.89 5.28
N PHE A 181 -0.78 -7.74 4.62
CA PHE A 181 0.15 -6.64 4.42
C PHE A 181 -0.52 -5.35 4.90
N ALA A 182 0.15 -4.60 5.75
CA ALA A 182 -0.35 -3.32 6.26
C ALA A 182 0.45 -2.14 5.69
N ASN A 183 -0.12 -0.93 5.80
CA ASN A 183 0.53 0.31 5.38
C ASN A 183 0.98 0.30 3.91
N ILE A 184 0.13 -0.24 3.03
CA ILE A 184 0.33 -0.16 1.59
C ILE A 184 -0.16 1.22 1.14
N PRO A 185 0.69 2.08 0.56
CA PRO A 185 0.28 3.42 0.16
C PRO A 185 -0.65 3.40 -1.06
N TYR A 186 -1.30 4.53 -1.31
CA TYR A 186 -2.06 4.79 -2.54
C TYR A 186 -1.26 4.36 -3.77
N GLY A 187 -1.91 3.65 -4.70
CA GLY A 187 -1.29 3.17 -5.92
C GLY A 187 -1.79 1.80 -6.35
N GLU A 188 -1.07 1.24 -7.32
CA GLU A 188 -1.34 -0.09 -7.88
C GLU A 188 -0.16 -1.02 -7.60
N TRP A 189 -0.46 -2.15 -6.99
CA TRP A 189 0.49 -3.16 -6.55
C TRP A 189 0.01 -4.53 -6.97
N VAL A 190 0.83 -5.57 -6.78
CA VAL A 190 0.43 -6.95 -6.99
C VAL A 190 0.90 -7.84 -5.84
N VAL A 191 0.10 -8.88 -5.57
CA VAL A 191 0.43 -9.94 -4.61
C VAL A 191 0.58 -11.24 -5.37
N ARG A 192 1.59 -12.04 -4.99
CA ARG A 192 1.83 -13.38 -5.53
C ARG A 192 2.48 -14.29 -4.48
N GLU A 193 2.20 -15.58 -4.55
CA GLU A 193 2.94 -16.60 -3.80
C GLU A 193 4.35 -16.73 -4.36
N ILE A 194 5.34 -16.76 -3.46
CA ILE A 194 6.77 -16.90 -3.78
C ILE A 194 7.26 -18.33 -3.52
N GLU A 195 6.83 -18.92 -2.39
CA GLU A 195 7.18 -20.27 -2.00
C GLU A 195 5.92 -20.99 -1.48
N GLN A 196 5.67 -22.15 -2.03
CA GLN A 196 4.59 -23.03 -1.59
C GLN A 196 5.00 -23.88 -0.37
N PRO A 197 4.08 -24.33 0.46
CA PRO A 197 4.32 -25.36 1.45
C PRO A 197 4.68 -26.71 0.79
N ILE A 198 5.37 -27.56 1.54
CA ILE A 198 5.74 -28.90 1.07
C ILE A 198 4.47 -29.71 0.75
N GLY A 199 4.46 -30.42 -0.38
CA GLY A 199 3.34 -31.22 -0.85
C GLY A 199 2.34 -30.47 -1.74
N PHE A 200 2.57 -29.20 -2.02
CA PHE A 200 1.69 -28.37 -2.84
C PHE A 200 2.39 -27.79 -4.07
N VAL A 201 1.61 -27.52 -5.11
CA VAL A 201 2.04 -26.84 -6.33
C VAL A 201 2.03 -25.33 -6.07
N LEU A 202 3.07 -24.62 -6.52
CA LEU A 202 3.13 -23.15 -6.42
C LEU A 202 1.98 -22.50 -7.20
N ASN A 203 1.23 -21.61 -6.54
CA ASN A 203 0.24 -20.78 -7.22
C ASN A 203 0.92 -19.58 -7.88
N GLU A 204 1.00 -19.61 -9.21
CA GLU A 204 1.65 -18.54 -9.99
C GLU A 204 0.73 -17.37 -10.34
N THR A 205 -0.50 -17.35 -9.84
CA THR A 205 -1.45 -16.26 -10.09
C THR A 205 -0.96 -14.96 -9.48
N VAL A 206 -1.06 -13.88 -10.27
CA VAL A 206 -0.76 -12.52 -9.83
C VAL A 206 -2.08 -11.81 -9.51
N PHE A 207 -2.21 -11.33 -8.28
CA PHE A 207 -3.41 -10.67 -7.78
C PHE A 207 -3.19 -9.16 -7.72
N ASP A 208 -4.08 -8.40 -8.35
CA ASP A 208 -4.05 -6.94 -8.32
C ASP A 208 -4.47 -6.40 -6.95
N VAL A 209 -3.70 -5.41 -6.47
CA VAL A 209 -3.97 -4.64 -5.25
C VAL A 209 -4.01 -3.17 -5.62
N VAL A 210 -5.17 -2.56 -5.50
CA VAL A 210 -5.37 -1.15 -5.82
C VAL A 210 -5.85 -0.42 -4.56
N ILE A 211 -5.03 0.51 -4.07
CA ILE A 211 -5.35 1.37 -2.92
C ILE A 211 -5.66 2.78 -3.44
N LYS A 212 -6.89 3.26 -3.18
CA LYS A 212 -7.37 4.59 -3.58
C LYS A 212 -7.94 5.41 -2.44
N GLU A 213 -8.27 4.75 -1.33
CA GLU A 213 -8.90 5.39 -0.17
C GLU A 213 -8.14 5.02 1.10
N ASN A 214 -8.10 5.95 2.04
CA ASN A 214 -7.46 5.71 3.34
C ASN A 214 -8.20 4.62 4.12
N ALA A 215 -7.42 3.72 4.73
CA ALA A 215 -7.90 2.53 5.46
C ALA A 215 -8.65 1.50 4.57
N GLN A 216 -8.48 1.53 3.25
CA GLN A 216 -9.03 0.53 2.34
C GLN A 216 -8.44 -0.86 2.64
N ILE A 217 -9.29 -1.90 2.62
CA ILE A 217 -8.89 -3.30 2.77
C ILE A 217 -9.16 -4.03 1.46
N VAL A 218 -8.12 -4.62 0.87
CA VAL A 218 -8.23 -5.52 -0.28
C VAL A 218 -8.20 -6.95 0.23
N LYS A 219 -9.18 -7.78 -0.17
CA LYS A 219 -9.25 -9.19 0.22
C LYS A 219 -8.79 -10.10 -0.91
N ILE A 220 -7.93 -11.08 -0.58
CA ILE A 220 -7.34 -12.01 -1.53
C ILE A 220 -7.47 -13.44 -0.98
N GLU A 221 -7.82 -14.38 -1.85
CA GLU A 221 -7.75 -15.81 -1.58
C GLU A 221 -6.75 -16.46 -2.53
N ILE A 222 -5.80 -17.25 -1.99
CA ILE A 222 -4.79 -17.97 -2.76
C ILE A 222 -4.95 -19.46 -2.46
N VAL A 223 -5.26 -20.24 -3.49
CA VAL A 223 -5.52 -21.68 -3.39
C VAL A 223 -4.34 -22.46 -3.97
N ASN A 224 -3.82 -23.48 -3.27
CA ASN A 224 -2.84 -24.41 -3.82
C ASN A 224 -3.44 -25.79 -4.04
N GLU A 225 -3.02 -26.39 -5.15
CA GLU A 225 -3.31 -27.76 -5.49
C GLU A 225 -2.29 -28.69 -4.83
N PHE A 226 -2.69 -29.91 -4.48
CA PHE A 226 -1.77 -30.92 -4.00
C PHE A 226 -0.86 -31.43 -5.11
N ILE A 227 0.38 -31.77 -4.78
CA ILE A 227 1.23 -32.55 -5.66
C ILE A 227 0.73 -33.99 -5.60
N MET A 228 0.36 -34.53 -6.75
CA MET A 228 -0.09 -35.92 -6.87
C MET A 228 0.85 -36.75 -7.74
N GLY A 229 0.88 -38.03 -7.53
CA GLY A 229 1.65 -39.00 -8.31
C GLY A 229 0.94 -40.34 -8.44
N ASP A 230 1.40 -41.14 -9.39
CA ASP A 230 0.85 -42.45 -9.66
C ASP A 230 1.91 -43.54 -9.44
N ILE A 231 1.47 -44.71 -8.99
CA ILE A 231 2.30 -45.91 -8.92
C ILE A 231 1.80 -46.90 -9.96
N THR A 232 2.69 -47.39 -10.83
CA THR A 232 2.43 -48.47 -11.77
C THR A 232 3.48 -49.57 -11.60
N LEU A 233 3.04 -50.78 -11.39
CA LEU A 233 3.86 -51.97 -11.24
C LEU A 233 3.40 -53.05 -12.21
N THR A 234 4.34 -53.70 -12.93
CA THR A 234 4.05 -54.90 -13.73
C THR A 234 4.69 -56.11 -13.10
N LYS A 235 3.89 -57.11 -12.75
CA LYS A 235 4.39 -58.41 -12.27
C LYS A 235 4.60 -59.30 -13.47
N VAL A 236 5.78 -59.94 -13.56
CA VAL A 236 6.15 -60.83 -14.66
C VAL A 236 6.68 -62.15 -14.13
N ASP A 237 6.67 -63.19 -15.00
CA ASP A 237 7.33 -64.45 -14.75
C ASP A 237 8.87 -64.27 -14.80
N ALA A 238 9.59 -64.88 -13.86
CA ALA A 238 11.04 -64.71 -13.78
C ALA A 238 11.80 -65.40 -14.93
N ASP A 239 11.26 -66.53 -15.44
CA ASP A 239 11.85 -67.31 -16.54
C ASP A 239 11.38 -66.81 -17.92
N TYR A 240 10.21 -66.19 -17.96
CA TYR A 240 9.55 -65.68 -19.18
C TYR A 240 9.04 -64.25 -18.95
N PRO A 241 9.93 -63.21 -18.95
CA PRO A 241 9.57 -61.83 -18.56
C PRO A 241 8.51 -61.17 -19.46
N GLU A 242 8.24 -61.70 -20.63
CA GLU A 242 7.14 -61.28 -21.50
C GLU A 242 5.75 -61.69 -20.98
N ASN A 243 5.69 -62.65 -20.06
CA ASN A 243 4.45 -63.12 -19.47
C ASN A 243 4.10 -62.32 -18.21
N LYS A 244 3.06 -61.51 -18.28
CA LYS A 244 2.51 -60.83 -17.12
C LYS A 244 1.76 -61.81 -16.22
N LEU A 245 1.88 -61.63 -14.91
CA LEU A 245 1.27 -62.47 -13.89
C LEU A 245 0.20 -61.68 -13.13
N SER A 246 -1.03 -62.23 -13.18
CA SER A 246 -2.20 -61.71 -12.46
C SER A 246 -2.36 -62.40 -11.08
N GLY A 247 -3.25 -61.81 -10.24
CA GLY A 247 -3.71 -62.40 -8.96
C GLY A 247 -2.77 -62.16 -7.78
N ALA A 248 -1.77 -61.28 -7.89
CA ALA A 248 -1.02 -60.82 -6.75
C ALA A 248 -1.78 -59.67 -6.02
N ASN A 249 -1.46 -59.49 -4.76
CA ASN A 249 -1.92 -58.35 -3.98
C ASN A 249 -0.70 -57.49 -3.58
N PHE A 250 -0.75 -56.17 -3.84
CA PHE A 250 0.29 -55.25 -3.47
C PHE A 250 -0.31 -54.11 -2.64
N GLU A 251 0.23 -53.94 -1.46
CA GLU A 251 -0.14 -52.83 -0.56
C GLU A 251 0.89 -51.69 -0.68
N VAL A 252 0.39 -50.47 -0.59
CA VAL A 252 1.20 -49.23 -0.61
C VAL A 252 1.18 -48.67 0.78
N TYR A 253 2.36 -48.40 1.32
CA TYR A 253 2.55 -47.79 2.61
C TYR A 253 3.29 -46.45 2.45
N LYS A 254 2.92 -45.48 3.27
CA LYS A 254 3.71 -44.28 3.46
C LYS A 254 4.75 -44.54 4.54
N ASP A 255 6.01 -44.54 4.14
CA ASP A 255 7.17 -44.71 5.02
C ASP A 255 7.42 -43.36 5.76
N ASN A 256 6.89 -43.25 6.97
CA ASN A 256 6.90 -42.01 7.75
C ASN A 256 8.29 -41.70 8.36
N ASN A 257 9.16 -42.70 8.51
CA ASN A 257 10.50 -42.55 9.07
C ASN A 257 11.62 -42.58 8.00
N ALA A 258 11.27 -42.88 6.74
CA ALA A 258 12.15 -42.96 5.56
C ALA A 258 13.28 -44.00 5.71
N ASP A 259 13.01 -45.14 6.38
CA ASP A 259 14.01 -46.20 6.59
C ASP A 259 13.91 -47.35 5.56
N GLY A 260 12.85 -47.34 4.71
CA GLY A 260 12.62 -48.34 3.67
C GLY A 260 12.12 -49.72 4.19
N VAL A 261 11.66 -49.77 5.43
CA VAL A 261 11.14 -51.00 6.10
C VAL A 261 9.72 -50.71 6.60
N ILE A 262 8.76 -51.58 6.22
CA ILE A 262 7.39 -51.47 6.71
C ILE A 262 7.36 -51.85 8.20
N ASP A 263 6.96 -50.89 9.07
CA ASP A 263 6.83 -51.08 10.52
C ASP A 263 5.56 -50.45 11.10
N GLU A 264 5.45 -50.45 12.45
CA GLU A 264 4.26 -49.93 13.16
C GLU A 264 4.07 -48.39 13.01
N GLY A 265 5.11 -47.67 12.52
CA GLY A 265 5.06 -46.22 12.31
C GLY A 265 4.51 -45.83 10.94
N ASP A 266 4.37 -46.80 10.03
CA ASP A 266 3.96 -46.57 8.65
C ASP A 266 2.46 -46.64 8.45
N GLU A 267 1.99 -45.85 7.50
CA GLU A 267 0.57 -45.75 7.18
C GLU A 267 0.22 -46.56 5.94
N LEU A 268 -0.73 -47.52 6.06
CA LEU A 268 -1.29 -48.19 4.89
C LEU A 268 -2.15 -47.24 4.08
N ILE A 269 -1.69 -46.87 2.88
CA ILE A 269 -2.43 -46.00 1.95
C ILE A 269 -3.51 -46.75 1.21
N GLY A 270 -3.24 -47.99 0.80
CA GLY A 270 -4.20 -48.83 0.10
C GLY A 270 -3.56 -49.97 -0.66
N THR A 271 -4.35 -50.58 -1.54
CA THR A 271 -3.96 -51.72 -2.37
C THR A 271 -4.01 -51.36 -3.85
N LEU A 272 -3.00 -51.76 -4.63
CA LEU A 272 -2.98 -51.53 -6.08
C LEU A 272 -4.14 -52.26 -6.76
N THR A 273 -4.79 -51.61 -7.71
CA THR A 273 -5.80 -52.20 -8.59
C THR A 273 -5.11 -52.96 -9.73
N GLU A 274 -5.51 -54.22 -9.98
CA GLU A 274 -4.89 -55.06 -11.01
C GLU A 274 -5.74 -55.07 -12.29
N THR A 275 -5.06 -54.94 -13.45
CA THR A 275 -5.62 -55.12 -14.78
C THR A 275 -4.57 -55.83 -15.66
N ASP A 276 -4.83 -57.06 -16.09
CA ASP A 276 -3.97 -57.86 -16.99
C ASP A 276 -2.47 -57.90 -16.55
N GLY A 277 -2.24 -58.12 -15.23
CA GLY A 277 -0.90 -58.20 -14.63
C GLY A 277 -0.17 -56.85 -14.50
N VAL A 278 -0.88 -55.75 -14.71
CA VAL A 278 -0.46 -54.38 -14.35
C VAL A 278 -1.23 -53.94 -13.13
N TYR A 279 -0.54 -53.40 -12.13
CA TYR A 279 -1.06 -53.03 -10.83
C TYR A 279 -0.84 -51.53 -10.68
N GLU A 280 -1.89 -50.77 -10.37
CA GLU A 280 -1.87 -49.32 -10.36
C GLU A 280 -2.55 -48.74 -9.13
N MET A 281 -2.05 -47.60 -8.66
CA MET A 281 -2.74 -46.69 -7.76
C MET A 281 -2.48 -45.28 -8.27
N LEU A 282 -3.55 -44.57 -8.53
CA LEU A 282 -3.53 -43.19 -9.09
C LEU A 282 -3.83 -42.17 -7.98
N ASP A 283 -3.51 -40.91 -8.26
CA ASP A 283 -3.87 -39.78 -7.42
C ASP A 283 -3.35 -39.86 -5.97
N LEU A 284 -2.11 -40.32 -5.81
CA LEU A 284 -1.44 -40.36 -4.51
C LEU A 284 -0.96 -38.97 -4.14
N TYR A 285 -1.35 -38.51 -2.96
CA TYR A 285 -0.84 -37.27 -2.40
C TYR A 285 0.61 -37.42 -1.92
N TYR A 286 1.41 -36.39 -2.15
CA TYR A 286 2.81 -36.28 -1.71
C TYR A 286 2.96 -36.40 -0.19
#